data_22c546e82d0a8b5c5ecc10db7af979e9
#
_entry.id   22c546e82d0a8b5c5ecc10db7af979e9
#
_cell.length_a   1.000
_cell.length_b   1.000
_cell.length_c   1.000
_cell.angle_alpha   90.00
_cell.angle_beta   90.00
_cell.angle_gamma   90.00
#
_symmetry.space_group_name_H-M   'P 1'
#
loop_
_entity.id
_entity.type
_entity.pdbx_description
1 polymer ?
#
loop_
_entity_poly.entity_id
_entity_poly.type
_entity_poly.pdbx_seq_one_letter_code
_entity_poly.pdbx_strand_id
1 'polypeptide(L)'
;MVMVFDCETIPDVELIKQGFRAEFEKCDFVSSDDLEISKKAMEIQKENSGSEFLPICYHQVVSIAAVFCDEFGNFKKVGNFKAIGETKEQREESLIKAFLDYLNKYQPKLVSFNGRGFDLPMLLLRAMKYKLQANAYFEVDNLQYNKNKWENYRQRYSERFHTDLLDVLGNFGSVRGLKLDVVANLVGMPGKYDVHGDMVLELYYQGKYEVIDEYCQSDVLNTYGVYLHYEILKGNLSVAEYKGILEIWKENLPKDKAYHRIFFDTITKQIES
;
A
#
# COMPACT_ATOMS: atom_id res chain seq x y z
N MET A 1 -18.10 -2.42 -4.91
CA MET A 1 -16.74 -2.75 -5.38
C MET A 1 -15.74 -2.39 -4.29
N VAL A 2 -14.78 -3.28 -3.99
CA VAL A 2 -13.73 -3.10 -3.01
C VAL A 2 -12.37 -3.05 -3.73
N MET A 3 -11.45 -2.19 -3.26
CA MET A 3 -10.07 -2.10 -3.73
C MET A 3 -9.14 -2.14 -2.51
N VAL A 4 -8.42 -3.24 -2.36
CA VAL A 4 -7.33 -3.36 -1.38
C VAL A 4 -6.07 -2.84 -2.03
N PHE A 5 -5.35 -1.91 -1.43
CA PHE A 5 -4.19 -1.28 -2.07
C PHE A 5 -3.03 -1.10 -1.10
N ASP A 6 -1.84 -1.00 -1.67
CA ASP A 6 -0.57 -0.72 -0.99
C ASP A 6 0.39 0.00 -1.93
N CYS A 7 1.42 0.66 -1.38
CA CYS A 7 2.41 1.41 -2.13
C CYS A 7 3.83 1.06 -1.70
N GLU A 8 4.74 0.96 -2.69
CA GLU A 8 6.18 0.93 -2.42
C GLU A 8 6.82 2.27 -2.75
N THR A 9 7.77 2.67 -1.91
CA THR A 9 8.41 3.98 -2.02
C THR A 9 9.91 3.90 -1.88
N ILE A 10 10.58 4.92 -2.45
CA ILE A 10 12.00 5.20 -2.22
C ILE A 10 12.16 6.64 -1.71
N PRO A 11 13.32 7.00 -1.14
CA PRO A 11 13.62 8.39 -0.79
C PRO A 11 13.61 9.32 -2.00
N ASP A 12 12.98 10.50 -1.89
CA ASP A 12 13.07 11.59 -2.88
C ASP A 12 14.38 12.34 -2.70
N VAL A 13 15.39 11.97 -3.48
CA VAL A 13 16.76 12.49 -3.35
C VAL A 13 16.84 14.01 -3.54
N GLU A 14 16.00 14.57 -4.43
CA GLU A 14 16.01 16.02 -4.66
C GLU A 14 15.50 16.79 -3.43
N LEU A 15 14.46 16.29 -2.77
CA LEU A 15 13.99 16.87 -1.51
C LEU A 15 14.98 16.63 -0.37
N ILE A 16 15.64 15.47 -0.35
CA ILE A 16 16.67 15.14 0.64
C ILE A 16 17.86 16.10 0.52
N LYS A 17 18.39 16.34 -0.68
CA LYS A 17 19.49 17.30 -0.92
C LYS A 17 19.17 18.69 -0.37
N GLN A 18 17.88 19.09 -0.41
CA GLN A 18 17.44 20.37 0.15
C GLN A 18 17.26 20.32 1.66
N GLY A 19 16.52 19.29 2.15
CA GLY A 19 16.11 19.20 3.54
C GLY A 19 17.20 18.73 4.50
N PHE A 20 18.15 17.92 4.04
CA PHE A 20 19.27 17.38 4.83
C PHE A 20 20.60 18.11 4.59
N ARG A 21 20.57 19.24 3.92
CA ARG A 21 21.79 20.00 3.57
C ARG A 21 22.68 20.30 4.76
N ALA A 22 22.09 20.80 5.84
CA ALA A 22 22.86 21.16 7.04
C ALA A 22 23.47 19.95 7.75
N GLU A 23 22.77 18.81 7.73
CA GLU A 23 23.24 17.53 8.27
C GLU A 23 24.39 16.97 7.44
N PHE A 24 24.29 17.02 6.11
CA PHE A 24 25.36 16.59 5.20
C PHE A 24 26.62 17.47 5.36
N GLU A 25 26.47 18.79 5.48
CA GLU A 25 27.59 19.72 5.73
C GLU A 25 28.27 19.41 7.07
N LYS A 26 27.53 19.07 8.14
CA LYS A 26 28.10 18.73 9.46
C LYS A 26 28.95 17.46 9.47
N CYS A 27 28.65 16.51 8.61
CA CYS A 27 29.41 15.24 8.51
C CYS A 27 30.31 15.17 7.27
N ASP A 28 30.56 16.30 6.60
CA ASP A 28 31.38 16.41 5.38
C ASP A 28 30.95 15.40 4.28
N PHE A 29 29.65 15.06 4.24
CA PHE A 29 29.12 14.10 3.26
C PHE A 29 28.92 14.78 1.90
N VAL A 30 29.58 14.25 0.87
CA VAL A 30 29.40 14.67 -0.53
C VAL A 30 29.28 13.44 -1.39
N SER A 31 28.18 13.31 -2.11
CA SER A 31 27.99 12.29 -3.13
C SER A 31 27.11 12.79 -4.28
N SER A 32 27.33 12.25 -5.47
CA SER A 32 26.43 12.39 -6.63
C SER A 32 25.59 11.14 -6.88
N ASP A 33 25.82 10.08 -6.13
CA ASP A 33 25.08 8.82 -6.23
C ASP A 33 23.80 8.89 -5.41
N ASP A 34 22.66 8.73 -6.07
CA ASP A 34 21.33 8.84 -5.46
C ASP A 34 21.09 7.75 -4.39
N LEU A 35 21.65 6.55 -4.57
CA LEU A 35 21.54 5.47 -3.58
C LEU A 35 22.33 5.80 -2.31
N GLU A 36 23.57 6.31 -2.46
CA GLU A 36 24.40 6.72 -1.32
C GLU A 36 23.74 7.88 -0.55
N ILE A 37 23.19 8.88 -1.25
CA ILE A 37 22.47 10.00 -0.64
C ILE A 37 21.25 9.50 0.14
N SER A 38 20.48 8.59 -0.43
CA SER A 38 19.32 7.98 0.22
C SER A 38 19.72 7.24 1.50
N LYS A 39 20.75 6.38 1.44
CA LYS A 39 21.24 5.64 2.60
C LYS A 39 21.78 6.57 3.69
N LYS A 40 22.51 7.62 3.33
CA LYS A 40 23.03 8.58 4.30
C LYS A 40 21.91 9.37 5.00
N ALA A 41 20.87 9.77 4.27
CA ALA A 41 19.71 10.42 4.86
C ALA A 41 18.97 9.49 5.85
N MET A 42 18.80 8.21 5.51
CA MET A 42 18.19 7.20 6.39
C MET A 42 19.04 6.95 7.64
N GLU A 43 20.37 6.91 7.52
CA GLU A 43 21.30 6.81 8.65
C GLU A 43 21.13 8.02 9.60
N ILE A 44 21.19 9.24 9.08
CA ILE A 44 20.97 10.48 9.85
C ILE A 44 19.59 10.48 10.52
N GLN A 45 18.56 10.05 9.81
CA GLN A 45 17.22 9.93 10.36
C GLN A 45 17.18 8.94 11.53
N LYS A 46 17.88 7.82 11.43
CA LYS A 46 17.99 6.83 12.51
C LYS A 46 18.68 7.42 13.75
N GLU A 47 19.75 8.17 13.57
CA GLU A 47 20.45 8.86 14.67
C GLU A 47 19.54 9.86 15.38
N ASN A 48 18.72 10.59 14.61
CA ASN A 48 17.85 11.64 15.14
C ASN A 48 16.54 11.11 15.77
N SER A 49 15.96 10.02 15.26
CA SER A 49 14.62 9.55 15.63
C SER A 49 14.57 8.11 16.15
N GLY A 50 15.66 7.36 16.04
CA GLY A 50 15.69 5.92 16.35
C GLY A 50 15.15 5.03 15.23
N SER A 51 14.71 5.58 14.08
CA SER A 51 14.19 4.85 12.93
C SER A 51 14.80 5.36 11.63
N GLU A 52 15.14 4.45 10.71
CA GLU A 52 15.59 4.78 9.35
C GLU A 52 14.47 5.32 8.47
N PHE A 53 13.21 5.15 8.89
CA PHE A 53 12.05 5.56 8.11
C PHE A 53 11.97 7.10 8.06
N LEU A 54 12.11 7.64 6.86
CA LEU A 54 12.08 9.08 6.63
C LEU A 54 10.69 9.67 6.87
N PRO A 55 10.57 10.98 7.21
CA PRO A 55 9.29 11.67 7.21
C PRO A 55 8.59 11.56 5.85
N ILE A 56 7.25 11.47 5.90
CA ILE A 56 6.39 11.14 4.75
C ILE A 56 6.63 12.00 3.49
N CYS A 57 7.04 13.27 3.67
CA CYS A 57 7.31 14.17 2.56
C CYS A 57 8.55 13.80 1.73
N TYR A 58 9.46 13.00 2.28
CA TYR A 58 10.68 12.55 1.58
C TYR A 58 10.50 11.24 0.82
N HIS A 59 9.28 10.72 0.73
CA HIS A 59 8.99 9.51 -0.02
C HIS A 59 8.54 9.81 -1.45
N GLN A 60 9.04 9.03 -2.40
CA GLN A 60 8.64 9.00 -3.81
C GLN A 60 8.03 7.63 -4.10
N VAL A 61 6.83 7.58 -4.67
CA VAL A 61 6.16 6.31 -4.98
C VAL A 61 6.75 5.65 -6.23
N VAL A 62 7.02 4.35 -6.15
CA VAL A 62 7.62 3.58 -7.25
C VAL A 62 6.75 2.41 -7.70
N SER A 63 5.85 1.92 -6.84
CA SER A 63 4.84 0.92 -7.18
C SER A 63 3.55 1.19 -6.42
N ILE A 64 2.42 0.94 -7.05
CA ILE A 64 1.09 0.89 -6.42
C ILE A 64 0.42 -0.38 -6.89
N ALA A 65 0.14 -1.31 -5.99
CA ALA A 65 -0.59 -2.53 -6.28
C ALA A 65 -2.02 -2.49 -5.70
N ALA A 66 -2.91 -3.25 -6.30
CA ALA A 66 -4.26 -3.43 -5.76
C ALA A 66 -4.83 -4.81 -6.05
N VAL A 67 -5.58 -5.34 -5.07
CA VAL A 67 -6.58 -6.39 -5.29
C VAL A 67 -7.90 -5.71 -5.59
N PHE A 68 -8.47 -6.04 -6.74
CA PHE A 68 -9.78 -5.56 -7.16
C PHE A 68 -10.82 -6.64 -6.88
N CYS A 69 -11.87 -6.26 -6.14
CA CYS A 69 -12.97 -7.15 -5.79
C CYS A 69 -14.29 -6.61 -6.32
N ASP A 70 -15.32 -7.45 -6.37
CA ASP A 70 -16.68 -6.98 -6.58
C ASP A 70 -17.26 -6.27 -5.33
N GLU A 71 -18.56 -6.02 -5.34
CA GLU A 71 -19.25 -5.37 -4.22
C GLU A 71 -19.39 -6.26 -2.98
N PHE A 72 -19.29 -7.58 -3.15
CA PHE A 72 -19.34 -8.58 -2.08
C PHE A 72 -17.96 -8.95 -1.53
N GLY A 73 -16.89 -8.39 -2.09
CA GLY A 73 -15.52 -8.69 -1.69
C GLY A 73 -14.90 -9.90 -2.40
N ASN A 74 -15.57 -10.50 -3.40
CA ASN A 74 -15.01 -11.60 -4.18
C ASN A 74 -13.83 -11.12 -5.02
N PHE A 75 -12.75 -11.89 -4.98
CA PHE A 75 -11.54 -11.63 -5.76
C PHE A 75 -11.81 -11.60 -7.26
N LYS A 76 -11.33 -10.57 -7.95
CA LYS A 76 -11.35 -10.49 -9.42
C LYS A 76 -9.97 -10.54 -10.02
N LYS A 77 -9.05 -9.75 -9.50
CA LYS A 77 -7.65 -9.72 -9.96
C LYS A 77 -6.77 -8.98 -8.96
N VAL A 78 -5.48 -9.25 -9.02
CA VAL A 78 -4.41 -8.44 -8.45
C VAL A 78 -3.57 -7.84 -9.57
N GLY A 79 -3.02 -6.67 -9.37
CA GLY A 79 -2.11 -6.02 -10.33
C GLY A 79 -1.67 -4.64 -9.89
N ASN A 80 -0.67 -4.10 -10.59
CA ASN A 80 -0.13 -2.77 -10.34
C ASN A 80 -0.77 -1.75 -11.27
N PHE A 81 -0.86 -0.51 -10.79
CA PHE A 81 -1.00 0.64 -11.67
C PHE A 81 0.29 0.81 -12.48
N LYS A 82 0.17 1.21 -13.75
CA LYS A 82 1.33 1.25 -14.65
C LYS A 82 2.13 2.53 -14.47
N ALA A 83 3.42 2.38 -14.21
CA ALA A 83 4.39 3.46 -14.26
C ALA A 83 4.81 3.70 -15.72
N ILE A 84 4.42 4.85 -16.28
CA ILE A 84 4.70 5.22 -17.67
C ILE A 84 5.57 6.49 -17.68
N GLY A 85 6.65 6.49 -18.45
CA GLY A 85 7.56 7.62 -18.60
C GLY A 85 9.02 7.19 -18.66
N GLU A 86 9.88 8.11 -19.10
CA GLU A 86 11.32 7.90 -19.21
C GLU A 86 12.06 8.31 -17.95
N THR A 87 11.56 9.35 -17.24
CA THR A 87 12.14 9.81 -15.97
C THR A 87 11.40 9.24 -14.76
N LYS A 88 12.05 9.23 -13.60
CA LYS A 88 11.44 8.81 -12.33
C LYS A 88 10.22 9.67 -11.96
N GLU A 89 10.25 10.97 -12.26
CA GLU A 89 9.14 11.90 -12.02
C GLU A 89 7.94 11.58 -12.91
N GLN A 90 8.16 11.34 -14.21
CA GLN A 90 7.09 10.96 -15.13
C GLN A 90 6.44 9.62 -14.74
N ARG A 91 7.26 8.65 -14.34
CA ARG A 91 6.78 7.35 -13.87
C ARG A 91 5.94 7.49 -12.60
N GLU A 92 6.41 8.27 -11.63
CA GLU A 92 5.66 8.57 -10.39
C GLU A 92 4.35 9.30 -10.69
N GLU A 93 4.40 10.37 -11.49
CA GLU A 93 3.20 11.14 -11.88
C GLU A 93 2.14 10.23 -12.51
N SER A 94 2.55 9.35 -13.43
CA SER A 94 1.64 8.43 -14.12
C SER A 94 1.02 7.41 -13.17
N LEU A 95 1.77 6.88 -12.20
CA LEU A 95 1.26 5.97 -11.16
C LEU A 95 0.18 6.65 -10.32
N ILE A 96 0.50 7.81 -9.76
CA ILE A 96 -0.41 8.57 -8.89
C ILE A 96 -1.66 8.98 -9.67
N LYS A 97 -1.47 9.46 -10.91
CA LYS A 97 -2.58 9.82 -11.79
C LYS A 97 -3.51 8.65 -12.04
N ALA A 98 -2.95 7.47 -12.39
CA ALA A 98 -3.75 6.28 -12.66
C ALA A 98 -4.55 5.82 -11.42
N PHE A 99 -3.94 5.86 -10.23
CA PHE A 99 -4.62 5.56 -8.96
C PHE A 99 -5.75 6.56 -8.68
N LEU A 100 -5.49 7.86 -8.80
CA LEU A 100 -6.47 8.90 -8.53
C LEU A 100 -7.60 8.93 -9.57
N ASP A 101 -7.29 8.71 -10.85
CA ASP A 101 -8.31 8.59 -11.90
C ASP A 101 -9.25 7.41 -11.62
N TYR A 102 -8.68 6.27 -11.18
CA TYR A 102 -9.48 5.11 -10.79
C TYR A 102 -10.36 5.44 -9.57
N LEU A 103 -9.78 6.05 -8.53
CA LEU A 103 -10.50 6.46 -7.33
C LEU A 103 -11.62 7.47 -7.66
N ASN A 104 -11.33 8.49 -8.47
CA ASN A 104 -12.31 9.51 -8.87
C ASN A 104 -13.47 8.92 -9.69
N LYS A 105 -13.16 7.94 -10.56
CA LYS A 105 -14.15 7.35 -11.47
C LYS A 105 -15.05 6.32 -10.80
N TYR A 106 -14.47 5.43 -10.03
CA TYR A 106 -15.19 4.25 -9.52
C TYR A 106 -15.59 4.34 -8.06
N GLN A 107 -14.94 5.19 -7.29
CA GLN A 107 -15.18 5.42 -5.87
C GLN A 107 -15.33 4.12 -5.06
N PRO A 108 -14.37 3.17 -5.16
CA PRO A 108 -14.44 1.89 -4.47
C PRO A 108 -14.35 2.08 -2.95
N LYS A 109 -14.86 1.13 -2.17
CA LYS A 109 -14.43 1.00 -0.78
C LYS A 109 -12.93 0.68 -0.79
N LEU A 110 -12.13 1.52 -0.17
CA LEU A 110 -10.71 1.29 0.02
C LEU A 110 -10.48 0.36 1.22
N VAL A 111 -9.50 -0.52 1.09
CA VAL A 111 -8.95 -1.31 2.19
C VAL A 111 -7.44 -1.18 2.15
N SER A 112 -6.81 -0.99 3.31
CA SER A 112 -5.35 -0.88 3.44
C SER A 112 -4.88 -1.36 4.80
N PHE A 113 -3.57 -1.52 4.96
CA PHE A 113 -2.93 -1.71 6.25
C PHE A 113 -2.00 -0.53 6.54
N ASN A 114 -2.42 0.43 7.37
CA ASN A 114 -1.77 1.73 7.62
C ASN A 114 -1.87 2.75 6.47
N GLY A 115 -2.73 2.53 5.49
CA GLY A 115 -2.85 3.46 4.36
C GLY A 115 -3.34 4.86 4.75
N ARG A 116 -4.07 5.01 5.86
CA ARG A 116 -4.41 6.32 6.43
C ARG A 116 -3.22 7.02 7.05
N GLY A 117 -2.31 6.26 7.63
CA GLY A 117 -1.12 6.80 8.29
C GLY A 117 0.04 7.07 7.35
N PHE A 118 0.08 6.42 6.19
CA PHE A 118 1.20 6.52 5.26
C PHE A 118 0.78 6.71 3.79
N ASP A 119 0.19 5.69 3.15
CA ASP A 119 0.01 5.67 1.69
C ASP A 119 -0.82 6.85 1.17
N LEU A 120 -2.03 7.05 1.69
CA LEU A 120 -2.90 8.11 1.21
C LEU A 120 -2.33 9.52 1.46
N PRO A 121 -1.84 9.87 2.65
CA PRO A 121 -1.17 11.16 2.85
C PRO A 121 0.04 11.36 1.94
N MET A 122 0.86 10.32 1.73
CA MET A 122 2.01 10.37 0.82
C MET A 122 1.55 10.62 -0.62
N LEU A 123 0.61 9.81 -1.14
CA LEU A 123 0.06 9.97 -2.49
C LEU A 123 -0.55 11.35 -2.71
N LEU A 124 -1.25 11.91 -1.70
CA LEU A 124 -1.85 13.25 -1.80
C LEU A 124 -0.80 14.36 -1.83
N LEU A 125 0.27 14.25 -1.00
CA LEU A 125 1.39 15.21 -1.06
C LEU A 125 2.09 15.16 -2.42
N ARG A 126 2.33 13.96 -2.95
CA ARG A 126 2.92 13.78 -4.29
C ARG A 126 1.99 14.27 -5.39
N ALA A 127 0.68 14.04 -5.27
CA ALA A 127 -0.33 14.57 -6.19
C ALA A 127 -0.32 16.11 -6.26
N MET A 128 -0.08 16.80 -5.13
CA MET A 128 0.09 18.26 -5.13
C MET A 128 1.31 18.70 -5.95
N LYS A 129 2.44 17.98 -5.87
CA LYS A 129 3.64 18.24 -6.69
C LYS A 129 3.30 18.25 -8.18
N TYR A 130 2.47 17.30 -8.62
CA TYR A 130 2.07 17.11 -10.03
C TYR A 130 0.75 17.81 -10.40
N LYS A 131 0.14 18.60 -9.50
CA LYS A 131 -1.14 19.30 -9.71
C LYS A 131 -2.27 18.37 -10.12
N LEU A 132 -2.28 17.14 -9.61
CA LEU A 132 -3.31 16.14 -9.85
C LEU A 132 -4.51 16.36 -8.93
N GLN A 133 -5.68 15.86 -9.34
CA GLN A 133 -6.93 16.04 -8.63
C GLN A 133 -7.39 14.73 -7.96
N ALA A 134 -7.78 14.83 -6.68
CA ALA A 134 -8.32 13.73 -5.88
C ALA A 134 -9.76 14.05 -5.43
N ASN A 135 -10.62 14.42 -6.37
CA ASN A 135 -11.97 14.94 -6.08
C ASN A 135 -12.78 13.97 -5.20
N ALA A 136 -12.80 12.69 -5.56
CA ALA A 136 -13.55 11.67 -4.81
C ALA A 136 -13.08 11.56 -3.36
N TYR A 137 -11.78 11.74 -3.08
CA TYR A 137 -11.23 11.67 -1.73
C TYR A 137 -11.69 12.86 -0.87
N PHE A 138 -11.70 14.08 -1.45
CA PHE A 138 -12.07 15.30 -0.72
C PHE A 138 -13.58 15.58 -0.68
N GLU A 139 -14.36 14.90 -1.51
CA GLU A 139 -15.79 15.04 -1.57
C GLU A 139 -16.45 14.53 -0.27
N VAL A 140 -17.16 15.42 0.43
CA VAL A 140 -17.79 15.14 1.72
C VAL A 140 -19.32 15.10 1.67
N ASP A 141 -19.91 15.45 0.53
CA ASP A 141 -21.37 15.42 0.31
C ASP A 141 -21.65 15.08 -1.15
N ASN A 142 -22.19 13.88 -1.38
CA ASN A 142 -22.56 13.40 -2.71
C ASN A 142 -23.63 12.32 -2.59
N LEU A 143 -24.87 12.67 -2.93
CA LEU A 143 -26.01 11.76 -2.85
C LEU A 143 -25.90 10.56 -3.78
N GLN A 144 -25.25 10.69 -4.94
CA GLN A 144 -25.06 9.59 -5.89
C GLN A 144 -24.26 8.43 -5.28
N TYR A 145 -23.27 8.73 -4.45
CA TYR A 145 -22.44 7.74 -3.75
C TYR A 145 -22.81 7.58 -2.28
N ASN A 146 -23.91 8.22 -1.85
CA ASN A 146 -24.34 8.24 -0.45
C ASN A 146 -23.23 8.73 0.51
N LYS A 147 -22.42 9.70 0.07
CA LYS A 147 -21.46 10.39 0.92
C LYS A 147 -22.14 11.48 1.74
N ASN A 148 -21.68 11.63 2.95
CA ASN A 148 -22.07 12.70 3.85
C ASN A 148 -20.91 13.04 4.79
N LYS A 149 -21.05 14.07 5.62
CA LYS A 149 -19.98 14.52 6.53
C LYS A 149 -19.45 13.45 7.48
N TRP A 150 -20.21 12.38 7.72
CA TRP A 150 -19.86 11.29 8.62
C TRP A 150 -19.35 10.04 7.87
N GLU A 151 -19.64 9.94 6.58
CA GLU A 151 -19.35 8.78 5.75
C GLU A 151 -18.73 9.22 4.42
N ASN A 152 -17.42 9.31 4.39
CA ASN A 152 -16.59 9.61 3.21
C ASN A 152 -15.17 9.08 3.44
N TYR A 153 -14.29 9.17 2.44
CA TYR A 153 -12.92 8.63 2.53
C TYR A 153 -12.09 9.20 3.68
N ARG A 154 -12.37 10.42 4.14
CA ARG A 154 -11.60 11.11 5.18
C ARG A 154 -12.07 10.78 6.60
N GLN A 155 -13.22 10.11 6.75
CA GLN A 155 -13.74 9.77 8.08
C GLN A 155 -13.03 8.53 8.64
N ARG A 156 -12.20 8.76 9.66
CA ARG A 156 -11.36 7.72 10.26
C ARG A 156 -12.18 6.59 10.90
N TYR A 157 -13.29 6.95 11.55
CA TYR A 157 -14.12 5.99 12.31
C TYR A 157 -15.25 5.38 11.48
N SER A 158 -15.35 5.72 10.18
CA SER A 158 -16.30 5.11 9.25
C SER A 158 -15.57 4.19 8.29
N GLU A 159 -15.95 2.93 8.28
CA GLU A 159 -15.38 1.92 7.40
C GLU A 159 -16.08 1.85 6.02
N ARG A 160 -17.08 2.70 5.79
CA ARG A 160 -17.89 2.62 4.58
C ARG A 160 -17.08 2.88 3.30
N PHE A 161 -16.21 3.88 3.32
CA PHE A 161 -15.38 4.26 2.18
C PHE A 161 -13.93 3.82 2.31
N HIS A 162 -13.43 3.67 3.54
CA HIS A 162 -12.07 3.20 3.77
C HIS A 162 -11.96 2.44 5.09
N THR A 163 -11.63 1.16 5.01
CA THR A 163 -11.22 0.33 6.14
C THR A 163 -9.70 0.29 6.19
N ASP A 164 -9.09 0.96 7.14
CA ASP A 164 -7.67 0.78 7.46
C ASP A 164 -7.54 -0.28 8.55
N LEU A 165 -6.99 -1.43 8.18
CA LEU A 165 -6.90 -2.59 9.07
C LEU A 165 -6.00 -2.34 10.28
N LEU A 166 -4.94 -1.51 10.13
CA LEU A 166 -4.13 -1.13 11.29
C LEU A 166 -4.94 -0.29 12.28
N ASP A 167 -5.77 0.64 11.79
CA ASP A 167 -6.62 1.46 12.65
C ASP A 167 -7.66 0.61 13.39
N VAL A 168 -8.43 -0.21 12.66
CA VAL A 168 -9.55 -0.95 13.27
C VAL A 168 -9.06 -2.08 14.19
N LEU A 169 -8.02 -2.82 13.82
CA LEU A 169 -7.44 -3.87 14.65
C LEU A 169 -6.63 -3.30 15.82
N GLY A 170 -5.99 -2.14 15.62
CA GLY A 170 -5.25 -1.41 16.65
C GLY A 170 -6.14 -0.53 17.54
N ASN A 171 -7.47 -0.63 17.41
CA ASN A 171 -8.44 0.21 18.12
C ASN A 171 -8.05 1.69 18.04
N PHE A 172 -7.84 2.16 16.79
CA PHE A 172 -7.51 3.54 16.42
C PHE A 172 -6.29 4.13 17.14
N GLY A 173 -5.26 3.30 17.32
CA GLY A 173 -3.98 3.68 17.92
C GLY A 173 -3.84 3.36 19.41
N SER A 174 -4.84 2.72 20.04
CA SER A 174 -4.74 2.23 21.42
C SER A 174 -3.77 1.05 21.54
N VAL A 175 -3.68 0.20 20.52
CA VAL A 175 -2.69 -0.87 20.39
C VAL A 175 -1.63 -0.48 19.37
N ARG A 176 -0.36 -0.61 19.73
CA ARG A 176 0.79 -0.25 18.88
C ARG A 176 1.57 -1.50 18.48
N GLY A 177 2.35 -1.38 17.41
CA GLY A 177 3.29 -2.43 16.99
C GLY A 177 2.67 -3.57 16.19
N LEU A 178 1.42 -3.46 15.73
CA LEU A 178 0.86 -4.38 14.75
C LEU A 178 1.61 -4.24 13.43
N LYS A 179 2.03 -5.37 12.85
CA LYS A 179 2.70 -5.45 11.55
C LYS A 179 1.90 -6.36 10.64
N LEU A 180 1.79 -5.99 9.36
CA LEU A 180 1.01 -6.74 8.37
C LEU A 180 1.45 -8.20 8.30
N ASP A 181 2.74 -8.46 8.22
CA ASP A 181 3.30 -9.82 8.14
C ASP A 181 2.92 -10.70 9.34
N VAL A 182 2.95 -10.13 10.54
CA VAL A 182 2.60 -10.86 11.77
C VAL A 182 1.10 -11.13 11.84
N VAL A 183 0.25 -10.14 11.49
CA VAL A 183 -1.20 -10.30 11.46
C VAL A 183 -1.62 -11.25 10.34
N ALA A 184 -0.99 -11.18 9.17
CA ALA A 184 -1.21 -12.11 8.08
C ALA A 184 -0.89 -13.55 8.49
N ASN A 185 0.29 -13.79 9.09
CA ASN A 185 0.66 -15.10 9.61
C ASN A 185 -0.30 -15.61 10.70
N LEU A 186 -0.79 -14.73 11.56
CA LEU A 186 -1.77 -15.09 12.62
C LEU A 186 -3.05 -15.68 12.02
N VAL A 187 -3.50 -15.15 10.88
CA VAL A 187 -4.69 -15.62 10.18
C VAL A 187 -4.37 -16.66 9.09
N GLY A 188 -3.16 -17.20 9.09
CA GLY A 188 -2.74 -18.28 8.20
C GLY A 188 -2.44 -17.83 6.76
N MET A 189 -2.26 -16.52 6.50
CA MET A 189 -1.73 -16.01 5.23
C MET A 189 -0.20 -16.08 5.22
N PRO A 190 0.48 -16.07 4.05
CA PRO A 190 1.93 -16.28 3.97
C PRO A 190 2.75 -15.21 4.72
N GLY A 191 2.25 -13.98 4.84
CA GLY A 191 3.08 -12.87 5.29
C GLY A 191 4.21 -12.56 4.28
N LYS A 192 5.33 -12.06 4.78
CA LYS A 192 6.54 -11.81 3.95
C LYS A 192 7.24 -13.13 3.64
N TYR A 193 7.76 -13.28 2.41
CA TYR A 193 8.52 -14.48 2.04
C TYR A 193 9.93 -14.14 1.58
N ASP A 194 10.21 -13.66 0.38
CA ASP A 194 11.59 -13.50 -0.13
C ASP A 194 12.10 -12.06 -0.16
N VAL A 195 11.21 -11.08 -0.27
CA VAL A 195 11.54 -9.65 -0.38
C VAL A 195 11.03 -8.91 0.85
N HIS A 196 11.80 -7.93 1.31
CA HIS A 196 11.44 -7.06 2.43
C HIS A 196 11.49 -5.60 1.98
N GLY A 197 10.71 -4.72 2.62
CA GLY A 197 10.61 -3.31 2.26
C GLY A 197 11.94 -2.55 2.28
N ASP A 198 12.91 -2.98 3.11
CA ASP A 198 14.28 -2.46 3.15
C ASP A 198 15.09 -2.76 1.87
N MET A 199 14.68 -3.77 1.08
CA MET A 199 15.32 -4.11 -0.19
C MET A 199 14.81 -3.26 -1.37
N VAL A 200 13.66 -2.59 -1.24
CA VAL A 200 13.01 -1.83 -2.33
C VAL A 200 13.94 -0.76 -2.91
N LEU A 201 14.67 -0.05 -2.04
CA LEU A 201 15.61 0.97 -2.44
C LEU A 201 16.72 0.41 -3.36
N GLU A 202 17.34 -0.71 -2.99
CA GLU A 202 18.40 -1.31 -3.77
C GLU A 202 17.87 -1.93 -5.08
N LEU A 203 16.74 -2.62 -5.01
CA LEU A 203 16.07 -3.19 -6.19
C LEU A 203 15.72 -2.11 -7.22
N TYR A 204 15.28 -0.93 -6.76
CA TYR A 204 14.97 0.18 -7.64
C TYR A 204 16.21 0.66 -8.42
N TYR A 205 17.32 0.90 -7.73
CA TYR A 205 18.56 1.36 -8.37
C TYR A 205 19.25 0.26 -9.20
N GLN A 206 18.91 -1.01 -8.97
CA GLN A 206 19.29 -2.13 -9.83
C GLN A 206 18.39 -2.28 -11.08
N GLY A 207 17.33 -1.45 -11.21
CA GLY A 207 16.36 -1.54 -12.30
C GLY A 207 15.40 -2.74 -12.21
N LYS A 208 15.29 -3.38 -11.05
CA LYS A 208 14.45 -4.56 -10.81
C LYS A 208 13.01 -4.18 -10.46
N TYR A 209 12.38 -3.36 -11.29
CA TYR A 209 11.03 -2.82 -11.03
C TYR A 209 9.97 -3.91 -10.94
N GLU A 210 10.06 -4.97 -11.76
CA GLU A 210 9.12 -6.08 -11.72
C GLU A 210 9.14 -6.82 -10.37
N VAL A 211 10.30 -6.95 -9.74
CA VAL A 211 10.44 -7.56 -8.41
C VAL A 211 9.75 -6.70 -7.34
N ILE A 212 9.88 -5.36 -7.44
CA ILE A 212 9.19 -4.42 -6.55
C ILE A 212 7.68 -4.51 -6.75
N ASP A 213 7.22 -4.57 -8.01
CA ASP A 213 5.80 -4.72 -8.34
C ASP A 213 5.21 -6.02 -7.80
N GLU A 214 5.92 -7.14 -7.90
CA GLU A 214 5.47 -8.43 -7.36
C GLU A 214 5.48 -8.44 -5.83
N TYR A 215 6.46 -7.77 -5.20
CA TYR A 215 6.48 -7.60 -3.75
C TYR A 215 5.25 -6.81 -3.27
N CYS A 216 4.98 -5.64 -3.88
CA CYS A 216 3.78 -4.85 -3.59
C CYS A 216 2.48 -5.64 -3.81
N GLN A 217 2.40 -6.48 -4.88
CA GLN A 217 1.27 -7.40 -5.08
C GLN A 217 1.12 -8.41 -3.94
N SER A 218 2.22 -8.95 -3.41
CA SER A 218 2.15 -9.91 -2.31
C SER A 218 1.63 -9.26 -1.03
N ASP A 219 1.98 -8.00 -0.76
CA ASP A 219 1.52 -7.28 0.42
C ASP A 219 0.02 -6.94 0.34
N VAL A 220 -0.49 -6.56 -0.84
CA VAL A 220 -1.94 -6.39 -1.00
C VAL A 220 -2.72 -7.70 -0.94
N LEU A 221 -2.14 -8.84 -1.36
CA LEU A 221 -2.76 -10.16 -1.19
C LEU A 221 -2.83 -10.57 0.28
N ASN A 222 -1.78 -10.32 1.07
CA ASN A 222 -1.80 -10.52 2.51
C ASN A 222 -2.84 -9.61 3.18
N THR A 223 -2.88 -8.34 2.81
CA THR A 223 -3.88 -7.37 3.29
C THR A 223 -5.30 -7.82 2.96
N TYR A 224 -5.53 -8.36 1.75
CA TYR A 224 -6.82 -8.91 1.36
C TYR A 224 -7.20 -10.14 2.22
N GLY A 225 -6.28 -11.05 2.48
CA GLY A 225 -6.52 -12.19 3.37
C GLY A 225 -6.90 -11.73 4.78
N VAL A 226 -6.18 -10.77 5.36
CA VAL A 226 -6.51 -10.17 6.67
C VAL A 226 -7.87 -9.48 6.62
N TYR A 227 -8.20 -8.78 5.56
CA TYR A 227 -9.52 -8.14 5.37
C TYR A 227 -10.66 -9.16 5.39
N LEU A 228 -10.54 -10.28 4.70
CA LEU A 228 -11.56 -11.34 4.71
C LEU A 228 -11.77 -11.91 6.13
N HIS A 229 -10.71 -12.15 6.88
CA HIS A 229 -10.81 -12.60 8.28
C HIS A 229 -11.43 -11.52 9.18
N TYR A 230 -11.15 -10.24 8.91
CA TYR A 230 -11.79 -9.14 9.61
C TYR A 230 -13.31 -9.08 9.33
N GLU A 231 -13.73 -9.32 8.08
CA GLU A 231 -15.15 -9.37 7.72
C GLU A 231 -15.86 -10.59 8.38
N ILE A 232 -15.17 -11.74 8.55
CA ILE A 232 -15.67 -12.86 9.34
C ILE A 232 -15.83 -12.45 10.81
N LEU A 233 -14.81 -11.82 11.40
CA LEU A 233 -14.84 -11.37 12.79
C LEU A 233 -16.01 -10.42 13.07
N LYS A 234 -16.37 -9.57 12.10
CA LYS A 234 -17.52 -8.66 12.18
C LYS A 234 -18.88 -9.35 11.98
N GLY A 235 -18.89 -10.60 11.54
CA GLY A 235 -20.11 -11.32 11.15
C GLY A 235 -20.69 -10.90 9.79
N ASN A 236 -19.92 -10.17 8.99
CA ASN A 236 -20.31 -9.78 7.62
C ASN A 236 -20.07 -10.90 6.59
N LEU A 237 -19.24 -11.87 6.93
CA LEU A 237 -18.86 -13.00 6.11
C LEU A 237 -18.94 -14.29 6.93
N SER A 238 -19.70 -15.28 6.48
CA SER A 238 -19.68 -16.61 7.08
C SER A 238 -18.44 -17.39 6.64
N VAL A 239 -18.06 -18.42 7.40
CA VAL A 239 -16.95 -19.31 7.04
C VAL A 239 -17.22 -20.04 5.71
N ALA A 240 -18.48 -20.37 5.40
CA ALA A 240 -18.84 -21.02 4.15
C ALA A 240 -18.64 -20.07 2.94
N GLU A 241 -19.09 -18.81 3.05
CA GLU A 241 -18.88 -17.79 2.03
C GLU A 241 -17.38 -17.49 1.87
N TYR A 242 -16.62 -17.40 2.97
CA TYR A 242 -15.17 -17.25 2.93
C TYR A 242 -14.49 -18.34 2.10
N LYS A 243 -14.84 -19.62 2.31
CA LYS A 243 -14.29 -20.73 1.49
C LYS A 243 -14.62 -20.58 0.02
N GLY A 244 -15.85 -20.15 -0.32
CA GLY A 244 -16.22 -19.84 -1.70
C GLY A 244 -15.39 -18.70 -2.31
N ILE A 245 -15.09 -17.66 -1.54
CA ILE A 245 -14.20 -16.57 -1.98
C ILE A 245 -12.78 -17.09 -2.21
N LEU A 246 -12.27 -17.96 -1.34
CA LEU A 246 -10.95 -18.58 -1.49
C LEU A 246 -10.84 -19.43 -2.76
N GLU A 247 -11.87 -20.17 -3.13
CA GLU A 247 -11.90 -20.94 -4.39
C GLU A 247 -11.78 -20.00 -5.61
N ILE A 248 -12.58 -18.92 -5.64
CA ILE A 248 -12.50 -17.90 -6.70
C ILE A 248 -11.11 -17.23 -6.72
N TRP A 249 -10.56 -16.90 -5.58
CA TRP A 249 -9.22 -16.30 -5.49
C TRP A 249 -8.15 -17.25 -6.02
N LYS A 250 -8.17 -18.52 -5.61
CA LYS A 250 -7.24 -19.55 -6.06
C LYS A 250 -7.24 -19.72 -7.58
N GLU A 251 -8.44 -19.72 -8.21
CA GLU A 251 -8.59 -19.85 -9.66
C GLU A 251 -8.04 -18.65 -10.43
N ASN A 252 -8.18 -17.45 -9.87
CA ASN A 252 -7.81 -16.19 -10.52
C ASN A 252 -6.42 -15.66 -10.08
N LEU A 253 -5.66 -16.41 -9.27
CA LEU A 253 -4.32 -16.04 -8.86
C LEU A 253 -3.35 -16.11 -10.05
N PRO A 254 -2.59 -15.04 -10.37
CA PRO A 254 -1.63 -15.03 -11.47
C PRO A 254 -0.58 -16.16 -11.35
N LYS A 255 -0.45 -16.99 -12.38
CA LYS A 255 0.39 -18.20 -12.35
C LYS A 255 1.85 -17.95 -12.66
N ASP A 256 2.16 -16.82 -13.28
CA ASP A 256 3.49 -16.39 -13.72
C ASP A 256 4.26 -15.59 -12.67
N LYS A 257 3.71 -15.42 -11.47
CA LYS A 257 4.27 -14.60 -10.40
C LYS A 257 5.02 -15.42 -9.35
N ALA A 258 6.13 -14.87 -8.82
CA ALA A 258 6.95 -15.54 -7.82
C ALA A 258 6.15 -15.94 -6.56
N TYR A 259 5.20 -15.11 -6.14
CA TYR A 259 4.34 -15.38 -4.99
C TYR A 259 3.27 -16.46 -5.25
N HIS A 260 3.03 -16.88 -6.51
CA HIS A 260 1.91 -17.76 -6.86
C HIS A 260 1.84 -19.01 -6.00
N ARG A 261 2.96 -19.76 -5.93
CA ARG A 261 2.98 -21.06 -5.26
C ARG A 261 2.64 -20.95 -3.78
N ILE A 262 3.22 -19.99 -3.08
CA ILE A 262 3.01 -19.84 -1.65
C ILE A 262 1.57 -19.45 -1.31
N PHE A 263 0.96 -18.54 -2.08
CA PHE A 263 -0.45 -18.18 -1.90
C PHE A 263 -1.38 -19.32 -2.28
N PHE A 264 -1.12 -20.02 -3.40
CA PHE A 264 -1.91 -21.16 -3.85
C PHE A 264 -1.95 -22.28 -2.79
N ASP A 265 -0.79 -22.66 -2.26
CA ASP A 265 -0.69 -23.71 -1.24
C ASP A 265 -1.38 -23.27 0.07
N THR A 266 -1.21 -22.01 0.46
CA THR A 266 -1.85 -21.43 1.65
C THR A 266 -3.38 -21.42 1.52
N ILE A 267 -3.90 -20.90 0.41
CA ILE A 267 -5.35 -20.85 0.15
C ILE A 267 -5.93 -22.27 0.13
N THR A 268 -5.23 -23.23 -0.50
CA THR A 268 -5.67 -24.62 -0.53
C THR A 268 -5.83 -25.21 0.87
N LYS A 269 -4.85 -25.01 1.74
CA LYS A 269 -4.92 -25.47 3.15
C LYS A 269 -6.11 -24.85 3.91
N GLN A 270 -6.40 -23.58 3.66
CA GLN A 270 -7.52 -22.90 4.33
C GLN A 270 -8.89 -23.35 3.83
N ILE A 271 -9.00 -23.76 2.56
CA ILE A 271 -10.24 -24.37 2.03
C ILE A 271 -10.49 -25.74 2.68
N GLU A 272 -9.44 -26.53 2.88
CA GLU A 272 -9.49 -27.89 3.44
C GLU A 272 -9.71 -27.93 4.96
N SER A 273 -9.34 -26.87 5.69
CA SER A 273 -9.55 -26.72 7.13
C SER A 273 -11.00 -26.40 7.48
#